data_e79791f861b839b6dd9dc65255c8cc35
#
_entry.id   e79791f861b839b6dd9dc65255c8cc35
#
_cell.length_a   1.000
_cell.length_b   1.000
_cell.length_c   1.000
_cell.angle_alpha   90.00
_cell.angle_beta   90.00
_cell.angle_gamma   90.00
#
_symmetry.space_group_name_H-M   'P 1'
#
loop_
_entity.id
_entity.type
_entity.pdbx_description
1 polymer ?
#
loop_
_entity_poly.entity_id
_entity_poly.type
_entity_poly.pdbx_seq_one_letter_code
_entity_poly.pdbx_strand_id
1 'polypeptide(L)'
;MPRQIILLVLMVSALTSANSQKASPTIIDLTDTIRVGMVEDSIGDAAMKAFGIDEVSMSPEMTFQKTTGRSTRICLSSQIGTHMDAGAHADPDGWPAHEAPLDHLIVPGVVVDVRAKTDEEGILPADLEKYDIRPGDAVLFLFTYAKPKPGAMFTQSFLTEEAAEWLVKRGVRCVGSNTPGLEDHKRGAREHWMDPANQKQAWPVHKILLRRHIPIVEGLTNLDKLVGKKFQFIGLPLKIDGIDGAPVRALAVLD
;
A
#
# COMPACT_ATOMS: atom_id res chain seq x y z
N MET A 1 10.73 85.29 -22.33
CA MET A 1 11.06 83.87 -22.53
C MET A 1 10.35 83.06 -21.42
N PRO A 2 9.26 82.28 -21.69
CA PRO A 2 8.59 81.51 -20.66
C PRO A 2 9.28 80.17 -20.45
N ARG A 3 9.51 79.83 -19.19
CA ARG A 3 9.99 78.53 -18.75
C ARG A 3 8.87 77.50 -18.84
N GLN A 4 9.02 76.46 -19.66
CA GLN A 4 8.15 75.28 -19.67
C GLN A 4 8.47 74.41 -18.47
N ILE A 5 7.50 74.17 -17.62
CA ILE A 5 7.53 73.16 -16.54
C ILE A 5 7.04 71.82 -17.14
N ILE A 6 7.98 70.86 -17.24
CA ILE A 6 7.67 69.52 -17.65
C ILE A 6 7.17 68.76 -16.39
N LEU A 7 5.91 68.42 -16.39
CA LEU A 7 5.26 67.59 -15.34
C LEU A 7 5.54 66.11 -15.65
N LEU A 8 6.43 65.49 -14.91
CA LEU A 8 6.73 64.07 -15.03
C LEU A 8 5.67 63.27 -14.22
N VAL A 9 4.70 62.67 -14.90
CA VAL A 9 3.71 61.79 -14.26
C VAL A 9 4.33 60.40 -14.11
N LEU A 10 4.75 60.05 -12.89
CA LEU A 10 5.15 58.70 -12.52
C LEU A 10 3.88 57.82 -12.39
N MET A 11 3.61 56.99 -13.40
CA MET A 11 2.68 55.88 -13.26
C MET A 11 3.32 54.79 -12.40
N VAL A 12 2.92 54.72 -11.15
CA VAL A 12 3.20 53.57 -10.29
C VAL A 12 2.18 52.50 -10.65
N SER A 13 2.56 51.55 -11.51
CA SER A 13 1.81 50.32 -11.74
C SER A 13 1.93 49.44 -10.49
N ALA A 14 0.90 49.43 -9.66
CA ALA A 14 0.78 48.49 -8.57
C ALA A 14 0.58 47.08 -9.16
N LEU A 15 1.66 46.33 -9.25
CA LEU A 15 1.61 44.87 -9.44
C LEU A 15 1.00 44.25 -8.18
N THR A 16 -0.32 44.15 -8.15
CA THR A 16 -1.01 43.25 -7.21
C THR A 16 -0.67 41.83 -7.61
N SER A 17 0.38 41.27 -7.07
CA SER A 17 0.62 39.84 -7.06
C SER A 17 -0.58 39.20 -6.31
N ALA A 18 -1.52 38.68 -7.07
CA ALA A 18 -2.55 37.82 -6.52
C ALA A 18 -1.82 36.58 -5.95
N ASN A 19 -1.55 36.63 -4.66
CA ASN A 19 -1.11 35.48 -3.89
C ASN A 19 -2.33 34.52 -3.84
N SER A 20 -2.51 33.69 -4.87
CA SER A 20 -3.50 32.63 -4.82
C SER A 20 -3.02 31.67 -3.71
N GLN A 21 -3.61 31.82 -2.55
CA GLN A 21 -3.41 30.87 -1.46
C GLN A 21 -3.89 29.51 -1.99
N LYS A 22 -2.95 28.66 -2.44
CA LYS A 22 -3.27 27.28 -2.82
C LYS A 22 -4.05 26.68 -1.65
N ALA A 23 -5.23 26.14 -1.90
CA ALA A 23 -5.96 25.38 -0.89
C ALA A 23 -5.04 24.29 -0.33
N SER A 24 -5.12 24.05 0.95
CA SER A 24 -4.36 22.96 1.55
C SER A 24 -4.77 21.64 0.89
N PRO A 25 -3.82 20.76 0.54
CA PRO A 25 -4.13 19.50 -0.12
C PRO A 25 -5.06 18.66 0.77
N THR A 26 -6.00 17.95 0.15
CA THR A 26 -6.84 16.99 0.87
C THR A 26 -6.05 15.71 1.07
N ILE A 27 -5.90 15.26 2.32
CA ILE A 27 -5.21 14.02 2.67
C ILE A 27 -6.25 12.99 3.07
N ILE A 28 -6.19 11.81 2.42
CA ILE A 28 -6.99 10.64 2.78
C ILE A 28 -6.05 9.60 3.40
N ASP A 29 -6.33 9.23 4.63
CA ASP A 29 -5.63 8.14 5.33
C ASP A 29 -6.07 6.79 4.76
N LEU A 30 -5.10 6.01 4.29
CA LEU A 30 -5.33 4.69 3.69
C LEU A 30 -4.91 3.56 4.64
N THR A 31 -4.63 3.86 5.91
CA THR A 31 -4.08 2.91 6.89
C THR A 31 -5.15 2.40 7.84
N ASP A 32 -5.21 1.10 8.06
CA ASP A 32 -5.99 0.55 9.19
C ASP A 32 -5.26 0.78 10.52
N THR A 33 -6.03 0.90 11.57
CA THR A 33 -5.48 1.09 12.93
C THR A 33 -5.02 -0.24 13.52
N ILE A 34 -3.76 -0.35 13.87
CA ILE A 34 -3.24 -1.53 14.59
C ILE A 34 -3.76 -1.52 16.04
N ARG A 35 -4.36 -2.64 16.47
CA ARG A 35 -4.98 -2.81 17.80
C ARG A 35 -4.46 -4.07 18.46
N VAL A 36 -4.47 -4.09 19.79
CA VAL A 36 -4.22 -5.31 20.57
C VAL A 36 -5.20 -6.41 20.15
N GLY A 37 -4.72 -7.61 19.99
CA GLY A 37 -5.50 -8.76 19.56
C GLY A 37 -5.74 -8.84 18.06
N MET A 38 -5.14 -7.95 17.25
CA MET A 38 -5.16 -8.14 15.79
C MET A 38 -4.31 -9.34 15.42
N VAL A 39 -4.82 -10.09 14.45
CA VAL A 39 -4.16 -11.22 13.83
C VAL A 39 -3.87 -10.92 12.37
N GLU A 40 -2.97 -11.66 11.78
CA GLU A 40 -2.65 -11.59 10.36
C GLU A 40 -3.78 -12.23 9.55
N ASP A 41 -4.50 -11.43 8.75
CA ASP A 41 -5.71 -11.85 8.07
C ASP A 41 -5.45 -12.81 6.90
N SER A 42 -4.22 -12.84 6.36
CA SER A 42 -3.86 -13.63 5.17
C SER A 42 -3.86 -15.14 5.40
N ILE A 43 -3.48 -15.59 6.59
CA ILE A 43 -3.27 -17.02 6.88
C ILE A 43 -4.32 -17.64 7.79
N GLY A 44 -5.14 -16.84 8.46
CA GLY A 44 -6.21 -17.30 9.37
C GLY A 44 -5.71 -17.86 10.72
N ASP A 45 -6.58 -17.86 11.72
CA ASP A 45 -6.24 -18.16 13.13
C ASP A 45 -5.59 -19.54 13.34
N ALA A 46 -6.06 -20.57 12.60
CA ALA A 46 -5.54 -21.93 12.75
C ALA A 46 -4.10 -22.06 12.27
N ALA A 47 -3.77 -21.44 11.13
CA ALA A 47 -2.42 -21.42 10.58
C ALA A 47 -1.49 -20.56 11.44
N MET A 48 -1.93 -19.38 11.88
CA MET A 48 -1.16 -18.56 12.83
C MET A 48 -0.73 -19.36 14.05
N LYS A 49 -1.68 -20.04 14.68
CA LYS A 49 -1.40 -20.87 15.83
C LYS A 49 -0.44 -22.03 15.52
N ALA A 50 -0.60 -22.66 14.35
CA ALA A 50 0.27 -23.76 13.91
C ALA A 50 1.71 -23.31 13.66
N PHE A 51 1.89 -22.08 13.16
CA PHE A 51 3.20 -21.47 12.89
C PHE A 51 3.78 -20.67 14.07
N GLY A 52 3.05 -20.56 15.18
CA GLY A 52 3.48 -19.79 16.35
C GLY A 52 3.51 -18.29 16.11
N ILE A 53 2.64 -17.79 15.24
CA ILE A 53 2.49 -16.35 14.98
C ILE A 53 1.52 -15.79 16.02
N ASP A 54 2.02 -14.88 16.84
CA ASP A 54 1.24 -14.25 17.91
C ASP A 54 0.40 -13.07 17.38
N GLU A 55 -0.73 -12.85 18.03
CA GLU A 55 -1.51 -11.64 17.85
C GLU A 55 -0.77 -10.38 18.36
N VAL A 56 -1.18 -9.21 17.86
CA VAL A 56 -0.61 -7.93 18.33
C VAL A 56 -0.77 -7.78 19.83
N SER A 57 0.33 -7.53 20.50
CA SER A 57 0.34 -7.21 21.93
C SER A 57 0.99 -5.85 22.22
N MET A 58 0.48 -5.18 23.25
CA MET A 58 1.02 -3.91 23.74
C MET A 58 1.12 -3.96 25.26
N SER A 59 2.29 -3.60 25.80
CA SER A 59 2.52 -3.54 27.24
C SER A 59 3.23 -2.24 27.64
N PRO A 60 2.88 -1.63 28.80
CA PRO A 60 3.58 -0.45 29.28
C PRO A 60 4.98 -0.80 29.74
N GLU A 61 6.00 -0.09 29.28
CA GLU A 61 7.38 -0.15 29.79
C GLU A 61 7.63 0.95 30.84
N MET A 62 7.14 2.16 30.56
CA MET A 62 7.15 3.28 31.50
C MET A 62 5.74 3.80 31.69
N THR A 63 5.41 4.23 32.92
CA THR A 63 4.12 4.82 33.23
C THR A 63 4.30 6.08 34.09
N PHE A 64 3.37 7.02 34.04
CA PHE A 64 3.41 8.23 34.85
C PHE A 64 3.35 7.97 36.36
N GLN A 65 2.92 6.77 36.78
CA GLN A 65 2.95 6.36 38.21
C GLN A 65 4.37 6.01 38.70
N LYS A 66 5.28 5.66 37.78
CA LYS A 66 6.65 5.23 38.11
C LYS A 66 7.73 6.18 37.62
N THR A 67 7.42 7.00 36.62
CA THR A 67 8.37 7.89 35.92
C THR A 67 7.66 9.18 35.49
N THR A 68 8.40 10.13 34.94
CA THR A 68 7.86 11.38 34.37
C THR A 68 7.38 11.25 32.91
N GLY A 69 7.41 10.03 32.34
CA GLY A 69 7.04 9.77 30.94
C GLY A 69 6.26 8.47 30.81
N ARG A 70 5.86 8.20 29.57
CA ARG A 70 5.21 6.94 29.17
C ARG A 70 5.91 6.36 27.95
N SER A 71 6.17 5.04 27.98
CA SER A 71 6.53 4.25 26.81
C SER A 71 5.73 2.95 26.75
N THR A 72 5.54 2.44 25.56
CA THR A 72 4.79 1.21 25.29
C THR A 72 5.62 0.30 24.41
N ARG A 73 5.82 -0.93 24.83
CA ARG A 73 6.35 -1.99 23.99
C ARG A 73 5.23 -2.49 23.09
N ILE A 74 5.54 -2.65 21.79
CA ILE A 74 4.63 -3.21 20.78
C ILE A 74 5.29 -4.47 20.22
N CYS A 75 4.56 -5.57 20.18
CA CYS A 75 4.94 -6.81 19.50
C CYS A 75 3.91 -7.09 18.43
N LEU A 76 4.36 -7.25 17.19
CA LEU A 76 3.50 -7.46 16.02
C LEU A 76 4.28 -8.17 14.90
N SER A 77 3.55 -8.86 13.99
CA SER A 77 4.09 -9.37 12.74
C SER A 77 4.40 -8.22 11.77
N SER A 78 5.42 -8.41 10.91
CA SER A 78 5.72 -7.49 9.79
C SER A 78 4.56 -7.36 8.80
N GLN A 79 3.68 -8.35 8.76
CA GLN A 79 2.54 -8.51 7.82
C GLN A 79 1.19 -8.07 8.43
N ILE A 80 1.20 -7.28 9.51
CA ILE A 80 -0.02 -6.89 10.21
C ILE A 80 -0.68 -5.64 9.64
N GLY A 81 -1.99 -5.69 9.42
CA GLY A 81 -2.81 -4.55 9.02
C GLY A 81 -2.38 -3.97 7.67
N THR A 82 -2.21 -2.63 7.59
CA THR A 82 -1.68 -2.00 6.37
C THR A 82 -0.15 -2.07 6.41
N HIS A 83 0.41 -2.86 5.52
CA HIS A 83 1.85 -3.13 5.47
C HIS A 83 2.38 -3.15 4.03
N MET A 84 3.70 -3.16 3.89
CA MET A 84 4.40 -3.31 2.61
C MET A 84 5.21 -4.60 2.63
N ASP A 85 5.09 -5.38 1.54
CA ASP A 85 5.96 -6.53 1.28
C ASP A 85 7.19 -6.11 0.52
N ALA A 86 8.32 -6.64 0.97
CA ALA A 86 9.60 -6.57 0.30
C ALA A 86 9.92 -7.89 -0.42
N GLY A 87 10.99 -7.92 -1.21
CA GLY A 87 11.42 -9.12 -1.94
C GLY A 87 11.60 -10.35 -1.06
N ALA A 88 12.11 -10.15 0.15
CA ALA A 88 12.35 -11.20 1.13
C ALA A 88 11.07 -11.90 1.62
N HIS A 89 9.88 -11.32 1.40
CA HIS A 89 8.61 -11.94 1.76
C HIS A 89 8.31 -13.19 0.92
N ALA A 90 8.61 -13.17 -0.37
CA ALA A 90 8.28 -14.27 -1.29
C ALA A 90 9.52 -14.99 -1.87
N ASP A 91 10.72 -14.46 -1.65
CA ASP A 91 11.96 -15.00 -2.19
C ASP A 91 13.06 -14.99 -1.10
N PRO A 92 13.68 -16.15 -0.77
CA PRO A 92 14.75 -16.23 0.23
C PRO A 92 15.95 -15.30 -0.04
N ASP A 93 16.20 -15.00 -1.32
CA ASP A 93 17.28 -14.11 -1.77
C ASP A 93 16.74 -12.70 -2.10
N GLY A 94 15.51 -12.39 -1.70
CA GLY A 94 14.84 -11.12 -1.98
C GLY A 94 15.38 -9.96 -1.13
N TRP A 95 15.22 -8.74 -1.64
CA TRP A 95 15.59 -7.51 -0.95
C TRP A 95 14.74 -7.29 0.32
N PRO A 96 15.33 -6.87 1.43
CA PRO A 96 14.61 -6.65 2.70
C PRO A 96 13.92 -5.27 2.73
N ALA A 97 12.94 -5.10 3.63
CA ALA A 97 12.09 -3.90 3.69
C ALA A 97 12.87 -2.59 3.89
N HIS A 98 14.02 -2.61 4.58
CA HIS A 98 14.83 -1.40 4.79
C HIS A 98 15.53 -0.89 3.51
N GLU A 99 15.58 -1.70 2.45
CA GLU A 99 16.10 -1.36 1.12
C GLU A 99 15.01 -0.95 0.14
N ALA A 100 13.77 -0.77 0.59
CA ALA A 100 12.64 -0.40 -0.25
C ALA A 100 12.94 0.86 -1.08
N PRO A 101 12.67 0.84 -2.41
CA PRO A 101 12.90 1.98 -3.27
C PRO A 101 11.88 3.09 -2.98
N LEU A 102 12.31 4.15 -2.31
CA LEU A 102 11.40 5.22 -1.85
C LEU A 102 10.70 5.95 -3.00
N ASP A 103 11.33 6.04 -4.16
CA ASP A 103 10.76 6.62 -5.38
C ASP A 103 9.70 5.70 -6.04
N HIS A 104 9.49 4.50 -5.52
CA HIS A 104 8.37 3.61 -5.85
C HIS A 104 7.18 3.77 -4.88
N LEU A 105 7.39 4.43 -3.75
CA LEU A 105 6.42 4.56 -2.66
C LEU A 105 5.90 5.98 -2.46
N ILE A 106 6.38 6.94 -3.27
CA ILE A 106 5.90 8.33 -3.34
C ILE A 106 5.65 8.65 -4.82
N VAL A 107 4.50 8.23 -5.34
CA VAL A 107 4.22 8.22 -6.80
C VAL A 107 2.77 8.58 -7.09
N PRO A 108 2.42 8.97 -8.33
CA PRO A 108 1.01 9.07 -8.72
C PRO A 108 0.29 7.75 -8.49
N GLY A 109 -0.99 7.81 -8.10
CA GLY A 109 -1.79 6.63 -7.83
C GLY A 109 -3.04 6.54 -8.70
N VAL A 110 -3.43 5.32 -9.05
CA VAL A 110 -4.68 4.98 -9.71
C VAL A 110 -5.38 3.84 -8.98
N VAL A 111 -6.70 3.98 -8.75
CA VAL A 111 -7.52 2.90 -8.19
C VAL A 111 -8.16 2.11 -9.32
N VAL A 112 -7.93 0.80 -9.29
CA VAL A 112 -8.57 -0.18 -10.16
C VAL A 112 -9.70 -0.84 -9.38
N ASP A 113 -10.93 -0.44 -9.68
CA ASP A 113 -12.13 -0.98 -9.02
C ASP A 113 -12.54 -2.32 -9.66
N VAL A 114 -12.30 -3.40 -8.94
CA VAL A 114 -12.59 -4.78 -9.36
C VAL A 114 -13.71 -5.42 -8.52
N ARG A 115 -14.48 -4.64 -7.78
CA ARG A 115 -15.56 -5.14 -6.90
C ARG A 115 -16.67 -5.90 -7.63
N ALA A 116 -16.76 -5.75 -8.95
CA ALA A 116 -17.73 -6.51 -9.77
C ALA A 116 -17.30 -7.95 -10.02
N LYS A 117 -16.03 -8.32 -9.77
CA LYS A 117 -15.54 -9.68 -9.95
C LYS A 117 -15.84 -10.56 -8.73
N THR A 118 -16.15 -11.82 -9.00
CA THR A 118 -16.36 -12.83 -7.96
C THR A 118 -15.03 -13.39 -7.43
N ASP A 119 -15.07 -14.13 -6.35
CA ASP A 119 -13.90 -14.78 -5.73
C ASP A 119 -13.31 -15.95 -6.56
N GLU A 120 -13.89 -16.25 -7.72
CA GLU A 120 -13.39 -17.26 -8.67
C GLU A 120 -12.78 -16.63 -9.92
N GLU A 121 -12.91 -15.31 -10.07
CA GLU A 121 -12.47 -14.61 -11.27
C GLU A 121 -11.09 -13.96 -11.09
N GLY A 122 -10.17 -14.33 -11.98
CA GLY A 122 -8.89 -13.64 -12.11
C GLY A 122 -9.06 -12.26 -12.77
N ILE A 123 -8.24 -11.30 -12.32
CA ILE A 123 -8.08 -10.02 -12.98
C ILE A 123 -7.10 -10.22 -14.12
N LEU A 124 -7.57 -10.00 -15.35
CA LEU A 124 -6.81 -10.18 -16.59
C LEU A 124 -6.23 -8.83 -17.08
N PRO A 125 -5.24 -8.81 -17.97
CA PRO A 125 -4.75 -7.60 -18.61
C PRO A 125 -5.86 -6.73 -19.21
N ALA A 126 -6.86 -7.34 -19.86
CA ALA A 126 -8.01 -6.63 -20.44
C ALA A 126 -8.86 -5.87 -19.40
N ASP A 127 -8.87 -6.30 -18.14
CA ASP A 127 -9.54 -5.57 -17.08
C ASP A 127 -8.80 -4.29 -16.69
N LEU A 128 -7.49 -4.24 -16.94
CA LEU A 128 -6.60 -3.12 -16.61
C LEU A 128 -6.56 -2.07 -17.71
N GLU A 129 -6.73 -2.45 -18.97
CA GLU A 129 -6.61 -1.58 -20.14
C GLU A 129 -7.59 -0.42 -20.15
N LYS A 130 -8.73 -0.54 -19.46
CA LYS A 130 -9.74 0.52 -19.33
C LYS A 130 -9.34 1.65 -18.36
N TYR A 131 -8.27 1.47 -17.59
CA TYR A 131 -7.77 2.48 -16.65
C TYR A 131 -6.56 3.22 -17.24
N ASP A 132 -6.42 4.51 -16.94
CA ASP A 132 -5.27 5.33 -17.36
C ASP A 132 -4.03 5.02 -16.48
N ILE A 133 -3.55 3.78 -16.54
CA ILE A 133 -2.34 3.33 -15.85
C ILE A 133 -1.12 3.75 -16.67
N ARG A 134 -0.23 4.52 -16.06
CA ARG A 134 0.98 5.06 -16.70
C ARG A 134 2.25 4.48 -16.08
N PRO A 135 3.37 4.48 -16.83
CA PRO A 135 4.67 4.19 -16.22
C PRO A 135 4.93 5.12 -15.03
N GLY A 136 5.34 4.54 -13.92
CA GLY A 136 5.60 5.27 -12.69
C GLY A 136 4.44 5.33 -11.69
N ASP A 137 3.25 4.83 -12.03
CA ASP A 137 2.10 4.84 -11.12
C ASP A 137 2.17 3.74 -10.05
N ALA A 138 1.52 4.02 -8.90
CA ALA A 138 1.01 2.99 -8.00
C ALA A 138 -0.38 2.55 -8.48
N VAL A 139 -0.58 1.23 -8.62
CA VAL A 139 -1.86 0.62 -9.01
C VAL A 139 -2.49 -0.03 -7.79
N LEU A 140 -3.60 0.55 -7.30
CA LEU A 140 -4.27 0.14 -6.08
C LEU A 140 -5.59 -0.56 -6.41
N PHE A 141 -5.68 -1.85 -6.12
CA PHE A 141 -6.86 -2.66 -6.40
C PHE A 141 -7.89 -2.52 -5.28
N LEU A 142 -9.12 -2.19 -5.66
CA LEU A 142 -10.28 -2.16 -4.77
C LEU A 142 -11.14 -3.39 -5.02
N PHE A 143 -11.00 -4.37 -4.14
CA PHE A 143 -11.77 -5.61 -4.14
C PHE A 143 -13.05 -5.48 -3.31
N THR A 144 -14.05 -6.31 -3.60
CA THR A 144 -15.09 -6.65 -2.63
C THR A 144 -14.47 -7.55 -1.58
N TYR A 145 -14.31 -7.01 -0.38
CA TYR A 145 -13.66 -7.70 0.71
C TYR A 145 -14.55 -7.74 1.94
N ALA A 146 -14.74 -8.92 2.48
CA ALA A 146 -15.33 -9.12 3.80
C ALA A 146 -14.33 -9.92 4.63
N LYS A 147 -13.96 -9.39 5.80
CA LYS A 147 -13.07 -10.10 6.72
C LYS A 147 -13.62 -11.51 6.99
N PRO A 148 -12.84 -12.57 6.76
CA PRO A 148 -13.31 -13.92 6.96
C PRO A 148 -13.70 -14.17 8.44
N LYS A 149 -14.65 -15.04 8.66
CA LYS A 149 -14.94 -15.52 10.01
C LYS A 149 -13.77 -16.36 10.52
N PRO A 150 -13.54 -16.43 11.84
CA PRO A 150 -12.51 -17.29 12.41
C PRO A 150 -12.59 -18.72 11.85
N GLY A 151 -11.47 -19.24 11.35
CA GLY A 151 -11.37 -20.56 10.74
C GLY A 151 -11.88 -20.68 9.30
N ALA A 152 -12.42 -19.62 8.71
CA ALA A 152 -12.78 -19.60 7.28
C ALA A 152 -11.57 -19.19 6.44
N MET A 153 -11.45 -19.81 5.26
CA MET A 153 -10.44 -19.39 4.28
C MET A 153 -10.81 -18.03 3.71
N PHE A 154 -9.81 -17.17 3.59
CA PHE A 154 -9.91 -15.92 2.87
C PHE A 154 -10.12 -16.20 1.37
N THR A 155 -11.12 -15.59 0.77
CA THR A 155 -11.39 -15.70 -0.67
C THR A 155 -11.77 -14.35 -1.25
N GLN A 156 -11.25 -14.07 -2.44
CA GLN A 156 -11.54 -12.88 -3.25
C GLN A 156 -11.23 -13.15 -4.72
N SER A 157 -11.60 -12.25 -5.63
CA SER A 157 -10.96 -12.19 -6.94
C SER A 157 -9.45 -11.92 -6.76
N PHE A 158 -8.65 -12.32 -7.72
CA PHE A 158 -7.19 -12.33 -7.59
C PHE A 158 -6.52 -11.75 -8.84
N LEU A 159 -5.30 -11.27 -8.69
CA LEU A 159 -4.49 -10.84 -9.83
C LEU A 159 -3.91 -12.08 -10.52
N THR A 160 -4.08 -12.21 -11.84
CA THR A 160 -3.45 -13.31 -12.58
C THR A 160 -1.97 -13.03 -12.83
N GLU A 161 -1.18 -14.08 -13.07
CA GLU A 161 0.24 -13.95 -13.42
C GLU A 161 0.42 -13.09 -14.69
N GLU A 162 -0.47 -13.24 -15.68
CA GLU A 162 -0.46 -12.44 -16.90
C GLU A 162 -0.72 -10.95 -16.64
N ALA A 163 -1.61 -10.65 -15.70
CA ALA A 163 -1.89 -9.26 -15.31
C ALA A 163 -0.72 -8.66 -14.51
N ALA A 164 -0.08 -9.45 -13.63
CA ALA A 164 1.14 -9.03 -12.94
C ALA A 164 2.28 -8.73 -13.92
N GLU A 165 2.51 -9.60 -14.89
CA GLU A 165 3.50 -9.36 -15.96
C GLU A 165 3.14 -8.16 -16.85
N TRP A 166 1.85 -7.92 -17.08
CA TRP A 166 1.39 -6.72 -17.79
C TRP A 166 1.72 -5.44 -17.01
N LEU A 167 1.50 -5.42 -15.68
CA LEU A 167 1.87 -4.30 -14.82
C LEU A 167 3.38 -4.04 -14.83
N VAL A 168 4.19 -5.10 -14.75
CA VAL A 168 5.65 -5.00 -14.88
C VAL A 168 6.04 -4.35 -16.22
N LYS A 169 5.49 -4.84 -17.34
CA LYS A 169 5.74 -4.28 -18.68
C LYS A 169 5.24 -2.85 -18.82
N ARG A 170 4.17 -2.49 -18.11
CA ARG A 170 3.64 -1.12 -18.08
C ARG A 170 4.54 -0.17 -17.33
N GLY A 171 5.46 -0.67 -16.51
CA GLY A 171 6.41 0.12 -15.74
C GLY A 171 5.81 0.76 -14.50
N VAL A 172 4.84 0.09 -13.86
CA VAL A 172 4.29 0.52 -12.57
C VAL A 172 5.37 0.44 -11.49
N ARG A 173 5.27 1.26 -10.46
CA ARG A 173 6.25 1.31 -9.38
C ARG A 173 5.80 0.65 -8.10
N CYS A 174 4.51 0.60 -7.86
CA CYS A 174 3.93 -0.02 -6.68
C CYS A 174 2.61 -0.68 -7.05
N VAL A 175 2.28 -1.78 -6.40
CA VAL A 175 0.96 -2.39 -6.46
C VAL A 175 0.41 -2.45 -5.05
N GLY A 176 -0.90 -2.25 -4.88
CA GLY A 176 -1.52 -2.36 -3.56
C GLY A 176 -2.95 -2.85 -3.62
N SER A 177 -3.50 -3.20 -2.45
CA SER A 177 -4.88 -3.68 -2.34
C SER A 177 -5.50 -3.34 -0.98
N ASN A 178 -6.85 -3.33 -0.94
CA ASN A 178 -7.59 -3.27 0.32
C ASN A 178 -7.77 -4.64 0.99
N THR A 179 -7.02 -5.63 0.55
CA THR A 179 -7.10 -7.03 0.99
C THR A 179 -5.74 -7.50 1.48
N PRO A 180 -5.67 -8.60 2.26
CA PRO A 180 -4.42 -9.16 2.75
C PRO A 180 -3.75 -10.09 1.72
N GLY A 181 -3.86 -9.81 0.43
CA GLY A 181 -3.20 -10.59 -0.62
C GLY A 181 -3.75 -10.30 -2.01
N LEU A 182 -2.96 -10.63 -3.02
CA LEU A 182 -3.29 -10.50 -4.45
C LEU A 182 -3.44 -11.85 -5.14
N GLU A 183 -3.08 -12.95 -4.48
CA GLU A 183 -2.99 -14.30 -5.05
C GLU A 183 -4.34 -15.01 -5.15
N ASP A 184 -4.39 -16.06 -5.98
CA ASP A 184 -5.45 -17.08 -5.94
C ASP A 184 -5.26 -17.98 -4.69
N HIS A 185 -5.88 -17.60 -3.59
CA HIS A 185 -5.80 -18.35 -2.33
C HIS A 185 -6.40 -19.75 -2.44
N LYS A 186 -7.41 -19.98 -3.33
CA LYS A 186 -7.98 -21.31 -3.58
C LYS A 186 -6.95 -22.22 -4.26
N ARG A 187 -6.21 -21.67 -5.23
CA ARG A 187 -5.08 -22.38 -5.85
C ARG A 187 -3.99 -22.66 -4.83
N GLY A 188 -3.63 -21.66 -4.02
CA GLY A 188 -2.62 -21.80 -2.98
C GLY A 188 -2.94 -22.92 -1.98
N ALA A 189 -4.20 -23.02 -1.58
CA ALA A 189 -4.66 -24.12 -0.71
C ALA A 189 -4.57 -25.48 -1.39
N ARG A 190 -4.97 -25.59 -2.67
CA ARG A 190 -4.89 -26.85 -3.44
C ARG A 190 -3.46 -27.30 -3.69
N GLU A 191 -2.55 -26.36 -3.95
CA GLU A 191 -1.14 -26.61 -4.25
C GLU A 191 -0.25 -26.62 -3.01
N HIS A 192 -0.84 -26.47 -1.81
CA HIS A 192 -0.14 -26.47 -0.52
C HIS A 192 1.05 -25.48 -0.48
N TRP A 193 0.81 -24.21 -0.85
CA TRP A 193 1.89 -23.19 -0.93
C TRP A 193 2.59 -22.91 0.40
N MET A 194 1.95 -23.23 1.52
CA MET A 194 2.58 -23.13 2.85
C MET A 194 3.55 -24.29 3.17
N ASP A 195 3.62 -25.32 2.31
CA ASP A 195 4.63 -26.37 2.44
C ASP A 195 5.97 -25.90 1.86
N PRO A 196 7.07 -25.92 2.62
CA PRO A 196 8.39 -25.53 2.11
C PRO A 196 8.83 -26.27 0.84
N ALA A 197 8.37 -27.50 0.63
CA ALA A 197 8.65 -28.27 -0.59
C ALA A 197 8.06 -27.60 -1.86
N ASN A 198 7.03 -26.79 -1.70
CA ASN A 198 6.31 -26.10 -2.77
C ASN A 198 6.74 -24.62 -2.95
N GLN A 199 7.78 -24.18 -2.24
CA GLN A 199 8.26 -22.79 -2.23
C GLN A 199 8.50 -22.21 -3.63
N LYS A 200 8.93 -23.01 -4.60
CA LYS A 200 9.24 -22.53 -5.97
C LYS A 200 8.00 -22.06 -6.72
N GLN A 201 6.88 -22.76 -6.59
CA GLN A 201 5.61 -22.45 -7.26
C GLN A 201 4.69 -21.56 -6.42
N ALA A 202 4.93 -21.43 -5.12
CA ALA A 202 4.12 -20.61 -4.23
C ALA A 202 4.27 -19.12 -4.55
N TRP A 203 3.19 -18.36 -4.37
CA TRP A 203 3.16 -16.91 -4.44
C TRP A 203 3.65 -16.33 -5.78
N PRO A 204 3.13 -16.80 -6.95
CA PRO A 204 3.67 -16.41 -8.25
C PRO A 204 3.52 -14.91 -8.52
N VAL A 205 2.41 -14.28 -8.16
CA VAL A 205 2.17 -12.84 -8.37
C VAL A 205 3.14 -12.01 -7.52
N HIS A 206 3.31 -12.35 -6.25
CA HIS A 206 4.30 -11.70 -5.39
C HIS A 206 5.71 -11.81 -6.00
N LYS A 207 6.10 -13.00 -6.43
CA LYS A 207 7.43 -13.21 -7.05
C LYS A 207 7.63 -12.42 -8.33
N ILE A 208 6.61 -12.33 -9.18
CA ILE A 208 6.67 -11.53 -10.41
C ILE A 208 6.94 -10.05 -10.08
N LEU A 209 6.23 -9.48 -9.12
CA LEU A 209 6.32 -8.08 -8.76
C LEU A 209 7.58 -7.78 -7.93
N LEU A 210 7.78 -8.51 -6.84
CA LEU A 210 8.83 -8.23 -5.87
C LEU A 210 10.24 -8.46 -6.43
N ARG A 211 10.44 -9.46 -7.32
CA ARG A 211 11.71 -9.65 -8.04
C ARG A 211 12.07 -8.51 -8.99
N ARG A 212 11.09 -7.67 -9.35
CA ARG A 212 11.29 -6.45 -10.16
C ARG A 212 11.36 -5.19 -9.31
N HIS A 213 11.55 -5.32 -7.99
CA HIS A 213 11.55 -4.22 -7.03
C HIS A 213 10.25 -3.37 -7.08
N ILE A 214 9.13 -4.02 -7.40
CA ILE A 214 7.80 -3.43 -7.30
C ILE A 214 7.22 -3.84 -5.94
N PRO A 215 7.25 -2.98 -4.91
CA PRO A 215 6.68 -3.31 -3.61
C PRO A 215 5.17 -3.50 -3.71
N ILE A 216 4.65 -4.36 -2.84
CA ILE A 216 3.22 -4.59 -2.68
C ILE A 216 2.78 -3.94 -1.38
N VAL A 217 1.65 -3.20 -1.37
CA VAL A 217 1.09 -2.61 -0.16
C VAL A 217 -0.31 -3.14 0.06
N GLU A 218 -0.48 -3.91 1.12
CA GLU A 218 -1.71 -4.65 1.42
C GLU A 218 -2.49 -4.04 2.58
N GLY A 219 -3.76 -4.43 2.73
CA GLY A 219 -4.62 -3.96 3.80
C GLY A 219 -4.95 -2.45 3.76
N LEU A 220 -4.95 -1.84 2.56
CA LEU A 220 -5.30 -0.44 2.39
C LEU A 220 -6.78 -0.19 2.70
N THR A 221 -7.08 0.96 3.26
CA THR A 221 -8.46 1.39 3.56
C THR A 221 -8.87 2.59 2.69
N ASN A 222 -10.16 2.92 2.65
CA ASN A 222 -10.68 4.14 2.00
C ASN A 222 -10.38 4.28 0.50
N LEU A 223 -10.02 3.21 -0.22
CA LEU A 223 -9.76 3.24 -1.66
C LEU A 223 -11.01 3.63 -2.47
N ASP A 224 -12.21 3.34 -1.95
CA ASP A 224 -13.50 3.74 -2.53
C ASP A 224 -13.61 5.26 -2.73
N LYS A 225 -12.99 6.05 -1.84
CA LYS A 225 -12.97 7.51 -1.91
C LYS A 225 -12.09 8.06 -3.03
N LEU A 226 -11.26 7.21 -3.64
CA LEU A 226 -10.25 7.56 -4.64
C LEU A 226 -10.61 7.10 -6.06
N VAL A 227 -11.68 6.32 -6.23
CA VAL A 227 -12.13 5.84 -7.56
C VAL A 227 -12.33 7.02 -8.50
N GLY A 228 -11.68 6.98 -9.67
CA GLY A 228 -11.74 8.02 -10.69
C GLY A 228 -11.01 9.33 -10.36
N LYS A 229 -10.29 9.41 -9.23
CA LYS A 229 -9.52 10.60 -8.83
C LYS A 229 -8.04 10.46 -9.16
N LYS A 230 -7.38 11.60 -9.37
CA LYS A 230 -5.92 11.70 -9.42
C LYS A 230 -5.42 12.06 -8.03
N PHE A 231 -4.37 11.38 -7.58
CA PHE A 231 -3.75 11.61 -6.27
C PHE A 231 -2.29 11.20 -6.28
N GLN A 232 -1.52 11.68 -5.33
CA GLN A 232 -0.22 11.14 -5.01
C GLN A 232 -0.38 10.07 -3.93
N PHE A 233 0.09 8.86 -4.21
CA PHE A 233 0.22 7.79 -3.22
C PHE A 233 1.52 7.95 -2.44
N ILE A 234 1.44 7.75 -1.12
CA ILE A 234 2.58 7.70 -0.20
C ILE A 234 2.38 6.49 0.69
N GLY A 235 3.30 5.52 0.64
CA GLY A 235 3.20 4.25 1.39
C GLY A 235 4.56 3.84 1.97
N LEU A 236 5.14 4.65 2.87
CA LEU A 236 6.49 4.42 3.37
C LEU A 236 6.50 3.45 4.55
N PRO A 237 7.28 2.33 4.45
CA PRO A 237 7.42 1.35 5.52
C PRO A 237 8.30 1.85 6.66
N LEU A 238 8.16 1.25 7.83
CA LEU A 238 9.16 1.39 8.88
C LEU A 238 10.51 0.83 8.39
N LYS A 239 11.58 1.57 8.62
CA LYS A 239 12.93 1.15 8.24
C LYS A 239 13.52 0.24 9.31
N ILE A 240 13.18 -1.04 9.26
CA ILE A 240 13.67 -2.07 10.18
C ILE A 240 14.61 -2.99 9.40
N ASP A 241 15.79 -3.25 9.94
CA ASP A 241 16.83 -4.02 9.29
C ASP A 241 16.45 -5.50 9.12
N GLY A 242 16.68 -6.07 7.94
CA GLY A 242 16.63 -7.50 7.65
C GLY A 242 15.23 -8.14 7.60
N ILE A 243 14.12 -7.37 7.71
CA ILE A 243 12.77 -7.95 7.69
C ILE A 243 12.17 -8.00 6.28
N ASP A 244 11.21 -8.88 6.11
CA ASP A 244 10.51 -9.25 4.87
C ASP A 244 9.41 -8.27 4.44
N GLY A 245 8.91 -7.48 5.36
CA GLY A 245 7.88 -6.47 5.17
C GLY A 245 7.80 -5.55 6.39
N ALA A 246 6.99 -4.51 6.32
CA ALA A 246 6.82 -3.61 7.47
C ALA A 246 5.49 -2.86 7.42
N PRO A 247 4.87 -2.55 8.58
CA PRO A 247 3.74 -1.65 8.64
C PRO A 247 4.05 -0.29 7.98
N VAL A 248 3.06 0.26 7.29
CA VAL A 248 3.14 1.56 6.61
C VAL A 248 2.07 2.52 7.13
N ARG A 249 2.35 3.83 7.12
CA ARG A 249 1.30 4.84 7.10
C ARG A 249 1.05 5.25 5.66
N ALA A 250 0.06 4.61 5.04
CA ALA A 250 -0.31 4.89 3.66
C ALA A 250 -1.27 6.08 3.58
N LEU A 251 -1.03 6.97 2.63
CA LEU A 251 -1.81 8.20 2.41
C LEU A 251 -2.09 8.41 0.93
N ALA A 252 -3.22 9.05 0.62
CA ALA A 252 -3.45 9.69 -0.67
C ALA A 252 -3.54 11.20 -0.49
N VAL A 253 -2.78 11.95 -1.29
CA VAL A 253 -2.79 13.41 -1.30
C VAL A 253 -3.44 13.88 -2.61
N LEU A 254 -4.54 14.63 -2.48
CA LEU A 254 -5.28 15.23 -3.60
C LEU A 254 -5.04 16.73 -3.64
N ASP A 255 -4.89 17.28 -4.85
CA ASP A 255 -4.79 18.73 -5.09
C ASP A 255 -6.14 19.45 -4.86
#